data_cbd5e63e0af29364ce16424259c38ef9
#
_entry.id   cbd5e63e0af29364ce16424259c38ef9
#
_cell.length_a   1.000
_cell.length_b   1.000
_cell.length_c   1.000
_cell.angle_alpha   90.00
_cell.angle_beta   90.00
_cell.angle_gamma   90.00
#
_symmetry.space_group_name_H-M   'P 1'
#
loop_
_entity.id
_entity.type
_entity.pdbx_description
1 polymer ?
#
loop_
_entity_poly.entity_id
_entity_poly.type
_entity_poly.pdbx_seq_one_letter_code
_entity_poly.pdbx_strand_id
1 'polypeptide(L)'
;MPQNFFTKIVTSIKPVKIQGEAARHARRAYKQHVSLSQTVLVIALIFLFLPLVVLVIYSFNGSTSMNWTGFSLRWYERLLTERGLWTAVRNSLVIAVSSAVTATVIGTAGAIGVSWYKFKTRGYVQTISFLPMILPEIIIGVSLAIFFAGIGIQLGLFTIYIAHTTFNIPFVFLMVMARLEEFDFSIIEAAADLGATERQTLLKVTLPICMPGIISGFLTAITLSLEDFVITFFVSGPGSSTLPVFIYSAITRKGGITPLISALSVVMILGTVVLCILLRKFLKYIAAK
;
A
#
# COMPACT_ATOMS: atom_id res chain seq x y z
N MET A 1 15.08 -3.66 25.88
CA MET A 1 14.12 -2.58 26.16
C MET A 1 14.48 -1.36 25.32
N PRO A 2 13.73 -0.99 24.29
CA PRO A 2 13.98 0.25 23.56
C PRO A 2 13.13 1.35 24.19
N GLN A 3 13.77 2.19 24.98
CA GLN A 3 13.17 3.42 25.47
C GLN A 3 12.89 4.37 24.31
N ASN A 4 11.60 4.58 24.11
CA ASN A 4 10.90 5.77 23.66
C ASN A 4 11.63 6.76 22.72
N PHE A 5 11.48 6.51 21.42
CA PHE A 5 11.82 7.48 20.37
C PHE A 5 11.08 8.82 20.57
N PHE A 6 9.82 8.79 21.01
CA PHE A 6 9.04 10.00 21.33
C PHE A 6 9.58 10.78 22.53
N THR A 7 10.10 10.13 23.56
CA THR A 7 10.66 10.80 24.74
C THR A 7 11.96 11.51 24.38
N LYS A 8 12.77 10.98 23.47
CA LYS A 8 14.03 11.62 23.03
C LYS A 8 13.79 12.89 22.19
N ILE A 9 12.73 12.96 21.39
CA ILE A 9 12.40 14.17 20.62
C ILE A 9 11.89 15.27 21.55
N VAL A 10 11.05 14.93 22.55
CA VAL A 10 10.51 15.90 23.50
C VAL A 10 11.58 16.44 24.46
N THR A 11 12.60 15.65 24.80
CA THR A 11 13.68 16.09 25.71
C THR A 11 14.83 16.83 25.00
N SER A 12 14.89 16.80 23.66
CA SER A 12 15.91 17.52 22.88
C SER A 12 15.63 19.02 22.70
N ILE A 13 14.41 19.47 23.00
CA ILE A 13 14.09 20.91 22.98
C ILE A 13 14.53 21.51 24.31
N LYS A 14 15.72 22.08 24.35
CA LYS A 14 16.19 22.84 25.52
C LYS A 14 15.17 23.96 25.82
N PRO A 15 14.61 24.01 27.05
CA PRO A 15 13.62 25.05 27.36
C PRO A 15 14.38 26.41 27.39
N VAL A 16 13.90 27.33 26.56
CA VAL A 16 14.29 28.73 26.66
C VAL A 16 13.97 29.22 28.08
N LYS A 17 14.99 29.68 28.85
CA LYS A 17 14.81 30.26 30.17
C LYS A 17 14.06 31.59 30.04
N ILE A 18 12.73 31.55 30.03
CA ILE A 18 11.88 32.71 30.19
C ILE A 18 11.67 32.88 31.70
N GLN A 19 12.17 33.95 32.29
CA GLN A 19 12.04 34.24 33.72
C GLN A 19 10.75 35.08 33.96
N GLY A 20 9.96 34.71 34.98
CA GLY A 20 8.87 35.52 35.48
C GLY A 20 7.46 34.99 35.20
N GLU A 21 6.45 35.82 35.45
CA GLU A 21 5.03 35.50 35.28
C GLU A 21 4.65 35.10 33.85
N ALA A 22 5.27 35.73 32.85
CA ALA A 22 5.09 35.37 31.43
C ALA A 22 5.46 33.91 31.13
N ALA A 23 6.48 33.36 31.80
CA ALA A 23 6.86 31.96 31.68
C ALA A 23 5.83 31.00 32.27
N ARG A 24 5.15 31.43 33.36
CA ARG A 24 4.08 30.62 33.98
C ARG A 24 2.83 30.61 33.10
N HIS A 25 2.49 31.72 32.48
CA HIS A 25 1.38 31.81 31.52
C HIS A 25 1.65 31.02 30.24
N ALA A 26 2.86 31.14 29.67
CA ALA A 26 3.27 30.36 28.51
C ALA A 26 3.30 28.85 28.79
N ARG A 27 3.76 28.41 29.96
CA ARG A 27 3.72 27.00 30.38
C ARG A 27 2.30 26.49 30.62
N ARG A 28 1.42 27.32 31.17
CA ARG A 28 -0.02 26.94 31.36
C ARG A 28 -0.71 26.85 30.01
N ALA A 29 -0.53 27.80 29.10
CA ALA A 29 -1.07 27.77 27.76
C ALA A 29 -0.53 26.57 26.98
N TYR A 30 0.77 26.30 27.01
CA TYR A 30 1.39 25.11 26.39
C TYR A 30 0.82 23.82 26.94
N LYS A 31 0.69 23.70 28.28
CA LYS A 31 0.12 22.51 28.93
C LYS A 31 -1.36 22.31 28.58
N GLN A 32 -2.09 23.41 28.42
CA GLN A 32 -3.51 23.38 28.05
C GLN A 32 -3.70 23.01 26.57
N HIS A 33 -2.84 23.52 25.68
CA HIS A 33 -2.82 23.12 24.25
C HIS A 33 -2.38 21.68 24.04
N VAL A 34 -1.39 21.20 24.77
CA VAL A 34 -0.96 19.78 24.71
C VAL A 34 -2.06 18.87 25.23
N SER A 35 -2.76 19.25 26.31
CA SER A 35 -3.89 18.48 26.84
C SER A 35 -5.05 18.39 25.84
N LEU A 36 -5.42 19.50 25.20
CA LEU A 36 -6.46 19.53 24.16
C LEU A 36 -6.08 18.69 22.95
N SER A 37 -4.85 18.84 22.46
CA SER A 37 -4.34 18.03 21.34
C SER A 37 -4.33 16.54 21.66
N GLN A 38 -3.91 16.14 22.87
CA GLN A 38 -3.95 14.75 23.31
C GLN A 38 -5.39 14.22 23.41
N THR A 39 -6.31 15.01 23.94
CA THR A 39 -7.72 14.63 24.05
C THR A 39 -8.32 14.42 22.64
N VAL A 40 -8.10 15.34 21.72
CA VAL A 40 -8.56 15.21 20.32
C VAL A 40 -7.95 13.97 19.67
N LEU A 41 -6.65 13.72 19.86
CA LEU A 41 -5.97 12.53 19.35
C LEU A 41 -6.61 11.23 19.89
N VAL A 42 -6.85 11.16 21.20
CA VAL A 42 -7.46 9.97 21.83
C VAL A 42 -8.89 9.75 21.30
N ILE A 43 -9.69 10.81 21.20
CA ILE A 43 -11.04 10.71 20.63
C ILE A 43 -10.98 10.22 19.17
N ALA A 44 -10.09 10.79 18.37
CA ALA A 44 -9.90 10.38 16.97
C ALA A 44 -9.47 8.91 16.86
N LEU A 45 -8.55 8.45 17.72
CA LEU A 45 -8.13 7.04 17.78
C LEU A 45 -9.28 6.13 18.19
N ILE A 46 -10.04 6.49 19.24
CA ILE A 46 -11.21 5.70 19.65
C ILE A 46 -12.21 5.61 18.51
N PHE A 47 -12.54 6.73 17.87
CA PHE A 47 -13.47 6.76 16.73
C PHE A 47 -12.99 5.91 15.55
N LEU A 48 -11.68 5.93 15.25
CA LEU A 48 -11.08 5.15 14.18
C LEU A 48 -11.06 3.65 14.47
N PHE A 49 -10.72 3.26 15.71
CA PHE A 49 -10.56 1.84 16.07
C PHE A 49 -11.84 1.18 16.60
N LEU A 50 -12.85 1.96 17.05
CA LEU A 50 -14.10 1.43 17.55
C LEU A 50 -14.81 0.49 16.57
N PRO A 51 -14.96 0.80 15.28
CA PRO A 51 -15.56 -0.13 14.30
C PRO A 51 -14.79 -1.45 14.19
N LEU A 52 -13.45 -1.39 14.27
CA LEU A 52 -12.62 -2.61 14.24
C LEU A 52 -12.84 -3.49 15.47
N VAL A 53 -12.96 -2.87 16.65
CA VAL A 53 -13.27 -3.59 17.89
C VAL A 53 -14.65 -4.27 17.79
N VAL A 54 -15.66 -3.56 17.29
CA VAL A 54 -17.01 -4.12 17.08
C VAL A 54 -16.94 -5.31 16.11
N LEU A 55 -16.17 -5.18 15.01
CA LEU A 55 -15.99 -6.24 14.03
C LEU A 55 -15.30 -7.47 14.65
N VAL A 56 -14.28 -7.26 15.50
CA VAL A 56 -13.60 -8.34 16.23
C VAL A 56 -14.60 -9.05 17.17
N ILE A 57 -15.36 -8.31 17.96
CA ILE A 57 -16.36 -8.90 18.85
C ILE A 57 -17.40 -9.69 18.04
N TYR A 58 -17.92 -9.10 16.96
CA TYR A 58 -18.95 -9.72 16.13
C TYR A 58 -18.45 -10.97 15.38
N SER A 59 -17.15 -11.11 15.14
CA SER A 59 -16.57 -12.32 14.54
C SER A 59 -16.77 -13.59 15.37
N PHE A 60 -16.99 -13.43 16.67
CA PHE A 60 -17.27 -14.52 17.60
C PHE A 60 -18.76 -14.76 17.86
N ASN A 61 -19.66 -14.03 17.19
CA ASN A 61 -21.10 -14.21 17.39
C ASN A 61 -21.56 -15.59 16.88
N GLY A 62 -22.30 -16.33 17.68
CA GLY A 62 -22.82 -17.65 17.36
C GLY A 62 -23.89 -17.68 16.23
N SER A 63 -24.51 -16.53 15.89
CA SER A 63 -25.57 -16.40 14.89
C SER A 63 -25.15 -15.54 13.70
N THR A 64 -25.84 -15.69 12.57
CA THR A 64 -25.73 -14.78 11.41
C THR A 64 -26.51 -13.48 11.60
N SER A 65 -27.36 -13.40 12.63
CA SER A 65 -28.13 -12.20 12.95
C SER A 65 -27.27 -11.15 13.64
N MET A 66 -27.71 -9.90 13.64
CA MET A 66 -27.07 -8.80 14.37
C MET A 66 -27.10 -8.99 15.90
N ASN A 67 -28.02 -9.82 16.39
CA ASN A 67 -28.16 -10.08 17.83
C ASN A 67 -27.05 -11.02 18.31
N TRP A 68 -26.47 -10.69 19.45
CA TRP A 68 -25.49 -11.55 20.11
C TRP A 68 -26.15 -12.80 20.68
N THR A 69 -25.76 -13.99 20.19
CA THR A 69 -26.33 -15.27 20.62
C THR A 69 -25.36 -16.15 21.40
N GLY A 70 -24.15 -15.63 21.69
CA GLY A 70 -23.11 -16.34 22.42
C GLY A 70 -21.81 -16.43 21.66
N PHE A 71 -20.75 -16.84 22.35
CA PHE A 71 -19.41 -17.01 21.78
C PHE A 71 -19.30 -18.28 20.95
N SER A 72 -18.72 -18.19 19.75
CA SER A 72 -18.50 -19.33 18.85
C SER A 72 -17.30 -19.13 17.95
N LEU A 73 -16.51 -20.16 17.74
CA LEU A 73 -15.37 -20.19 16.78
C LEU A 73 -15.72 -20.79 15.43
N ARG A 74 -16.96 -21.22 15.23
CA ARG A 74 -17.41 -21.93 14.02
C ARG A 74 -17.14 -21.19 12.71
N TRP A 75 -17.06 -19.86 12.75
CA TRP A 75 -16.81 -19.04 11.56
C TRP A 75 -15.37 -19.14 11.12
N TYR A 76 -14.43 -19.26 12.06
CA TYR A 76 -13.02 -19.48 11.78
C TYR A 76 -12.79 -20.88 11.18
N GLU A 77 -13.48 -21.92 11.67
CA GLU A 77 -13.44 -23.25 11.08
C GLU A 77 -14.02 -23.23 9.64
N ARG A 78 -15.14 -22.50 9.45
CA ARG A 78 -15.77 -22.36 8.15
C ARG A 78 -14.89 -21.62 7.15
N LEU A 79 -14.09 -20.65 7.54
CA LEU A 79 -13.13 -19.98 6.68
C LEU A 79 -12.14 -20.97 6.04
N LEU A 80 -11.73 -22.01 6.77
CA LEU A 80 -10.78 -23.01 6.26
C LEU A 80 -11.39 -23.89 5.15
N THR A 81 -12.71 -24.05 5.14
CA THR A 81 -13.43 -24.91 4.19
C THR A 81 -14.12 -24.15 3.04
N GLU A 82 -14.13 -22.81 3.07
CA GLU A 82 -14.80 -21.97 2.08
C GLU A 82 -13.95 -21.89 0.79
N ARG A 83 -14.22 -22.77 -0.17
CA ARG A 83 -13.46 -22.85 -1.43
C ARG A 83 -13.44 -21.54 -2.23
N GLY A 84 -14.57 -20.81 -2.24
CA GLY A 84 -14.65 -19.52 -2.95
C GLY A 84 -13.71 -18.48 -2.38
N LEU A 85 -13.54 -18.46 -1.06
CA LEU A 85 -12.58 -17.60 -0.37
C LEU A 85 -11.13 -17.90 -0.78
N TRP A 86 -10.73 -19.18 -0.74
CA TRP A 86 -9.37 -19.58 -1.08
C TRP A 86 -9.03 -19.32 -2.54
N THR A 87 -10.00 -19.49 -3.44
CA THR A 87 -9.85 -19.11 -4.84
C THR A 87 -9.61 -17.60 -4.97
N ALA A 88 -10.39 -16.78 -4.26
CA ALA A 88 -10.23 -15.33 -4.27
C ALA A 88 -8.88 -14.88 -3.67
N VAL A 89 -8.43 -15.50 -2.58
CA VAL A 89 -7.10 -15.26 -1.98
C VAL A 89 -5.99 -15.58 -2.97
N ARG A 90 -6.05 -16.76 -3.60
CA ARG A 90 -5.07 -17.17 -4.63
C ARG A 90 -5.04 -16.19 -5.80
N ASN A 91 -6.21 -15.80 -6.31
CA ASN A 91 -6.31 -14.83 -7.41
C ASN A 91 -5.69 -13.50 -7.03
N SER A 92 -6.01 -12.96 -5.83
CA SER A 92 -5.42 -11.72 -5.32
C SER A 92 -3.90 -11.80 -5.26
N LEU A 93 -3.33 -12.87 -4.69
CA LEU A 93 -1.89 -13.05 -4.56
C LEU A 93 -1.20 -13.18 -5.93
N VAL A 94 -1.76 -13.97 -6.84
CA VAL A 94 -1.21 -14.14 -8.20
C VAL A 94 -1.21 -12.83 -8.95
N ILE A 95 -2.33 -12.09 -8.93
CA ILE A 95 -2.45 -10.79 -9.59
C ILE A 95 -1.50 -9.78 -8.95
N ALA A 96 -1.48 -9.67 -7.62
CA ALA A 96 -0.65 -8.69 -6.93
C ALA A 96 0.84 -8.90 -7.25
N VAL A 97 1.33 -10.14 -7.14
CA VAL A 97 2.74 -10.41 -7.41
C VAL A 97 3.08 -10.22 -8.89
N SER A 98 2.28 -10.78 -9.80
CA SER A 98 2.57 -10.71 -11.23
C SER A 98 2.49 -9.27 -11.77
N SER A 99 1.46 -8.51 -11.40
CA SER A 99 1.31 -7.11 -11.82
C SER A 99 2.41 -6.23 -11.21
N ALA A 100 2.74 -6.42 -9.92
CA ALA A 100 3.80 -5.66 -9.26
C ALA A 100 5.18 -5.93 -9.88
N VAL A 101 5.51 -7.18 -10.20
CA VAL A 101 6.78 -7.51 -10.89
C VAL A 101 6.85 -6.77 -12.24
N THR A 102 5.81 -6.88 -13.05
CA THR A 102 5.78 -6.25 -14.37
C THR A 102 5.81 -4.72 -14.27
N ALA A 103 5.01 -4.14 -13.36
CA ALA A 103 5.01 -2.70 -13.12
C ALA A 103 6.37 -2.21 -12.60
N THR A 104 7.06 -3.02 -11.78
CA THR A 104 8.41 -2.69 -11.27
C THR A 104 9.43 -2.65 -12.39
N VAL A 105 9.41 -3.61 -13.29
CA VAL A 105 10.33 -3.61 -14.45
C VAL A 105 10.09 -2.39 -15.35
N ILE A 106 8.82 -2.15 -15.71
CA ILE A 106 8.45 -1.06 -16.62
C ILE A 106 8.68 0.32 -15.95
N GLY A 107 8.22 0.49 -14.70
CA GLY A 107 8.35 1.74 -13.95
C GLY A 107 9.81 2.10 -13.69
N THR A 108 10.64 1.10 -13.32
CA THR A 108 12.08 1.30 -13.13
C THR A 108 12.78 1.67 -14.43
N ALA A 109 12.50 0.94 -15.52
CA ALA A 109 13.07 1.26 -16.83
C ALA A 109 12.66 2.66 -17.31
N GLY A 110 11.38 3.03 -17.11
CA GLY A 110 10.87 4.36 -17.41
C GLY A 110 11.57 5.46 -16.60
N ALA A 111 11.69 5.28 -15.28
CA ALA A 111 12.34 6.24 -14.39
C ALA A 111 13.82 6.47 -14.77
N ILE A 112 14.57 5.39 -14.98
CA ILE A 112 15.98 5.47 -15.40
C ILE A 112 16.08 6.12 -16.79
N GLY A 113 15.23 5.71 -17.73
CA GLY A 113 15.22 6.27 -19.08
C GLY A 113 14.96 7.77 -19.10
N VAL A 114 13.97 8.23 -18.35
CA VAL A 114 13.65 9.66 -18.22
C VAL A 114 14.75 10.41 -17.46
N SER A 115 15.43 9.80 -16.50
CA SER A 115 16.51 10.44 -15.74
C SER A 115 17.80 10.56 -16.55
N TRP A 116 18.19 9.53 -17.29
CA TRP A 116 19.47 9.46 -17.99
C TRP A 116 19.46 10.16 -19.34
N TYR A 117 18.36 10.01 -20.10
CA TYR A 117 18.33 10.52 -21.46
C TYR A 117 17.66 11.90 -21.54
N LYS A 118 18.37 12.87 -22.11
CA LYS A 118 17.86 14.22 -22.39
C LYS A 118 17.16 14.22 -23.76
N PHE A 119 15.83 14.04 -23.78
CA PHE A 119 15.04 14.13 -25.01
C PHE A 119 13.95 15.21 -24.89
N LYS A 120 13.53 15.79 -26.02
CA LYS A 120 12.63 16.96 -26.04
C LYS A 120 11.28 16.74 -25.36
N THR A 121 10.78 15.50 -25.39
CA THR A 121 9.46 15.14 -24.80
C THR A 121 9.56 14.59 -23.38
N ARG A 122 10.72 14.67 -22.73
CA ARG A 122 10.94 14.15 -21.37
C ARG A 122 9.89 14.64 -20.36
N GLY A 123 9.60 15.95 -20.35
CA GLY A 123 8.61 16.53 -19.43
C GLY A 123 7.19 16.01 -19.68
N TYR A 124 6.81 15.81 -20.94
CA TYR A 124 5.51 15.22 -21.28
C TYR A 124 5.40 13.77 -20.82
N VAL A 125 6.43 12.96 -21.05
CA VAL A 125 6.46 11.56 -20.59
C VAL A 125 6.33 11.49 -19.08
N GLN A 126 7.05 12.33 -18.35
CA GLN A 126 6.97 12.41 -16.90
C GLN A 126 5.57 12.82 -16.44
N THR A 127 4.98 13.86 -17.03
CA THR A 127 3.63 14.32 -16.67
C THR A 127 2.56 13.26 -16.98
N ILE A 128 2.63 12.62 -18.15
CA ILE A 128 1.66 11.57 -18.53
C ILE A 128 1.80 10.34 -17.65
N SER A 129 3.01 10.02 -17.19
CA SER A 129 3.23 8.90 -16.26
C SER A 129 2.49 9.06 -14.94
N PHE A 130 2.18 10.29 -14.51
CA PHE A 130 1.40 10.55 -13.29
C PHE A 130 -0.12 10.59 -13.52
N LEU A 131 -0.57 10.59 -14.77
CA LEU A 131 -2.00 10.72 -15.08
C LEU A 131 -2.88 9.66 -14.38
N PRO A 132 -2.51 8.36 -14.37
CA PRO A 132 -3.31 7.34 -13.68
C PRO A 132 -3.45 7.55 -12.17
N MET A 133 -2.52 8.25 -11.53
CA MET A 133 -2.60 8.55 -10.08
C MET A 133 -3.61 9.66 -9.76
N ILE A 134 -3.92 10.51 -10.73
CA ILE A 134 -4.80 11.66 -10.56
C ILE A 134 -6.25 11.30 -10.94
N LEU A 135 -6.41 10.35 -11.86
CA LEU A 135 -7.73 9.93 -12.34
C LEU A 135 -8.45 9.11 -11.27
N PRO A 136 -9.77 9.32 -11.08
CA PRO A 136 -10.58 8.45 -10.25
C PRO A 136 -10.51 7.00 -10.74
N GLU A 137 -10.26 6.05 -9.84
CA GLU A 137 -10.13 4.61 -10.15
C GLU A 137 -11.33 4.04 -10.91
N ILE A 138 -12.54 4.55 -10.60
CA ILE A 138 -13.76 4.14 -11.31
C ILE A 138 -13.70 4.47 -12.80
N ILE A 139 -13.13 5.63 -13.16
CA ILE A 139 -12.98 6.03 -14.57
C ILE A 139 -11.97 5.10 -15.26
N ILE A 140 -10.88 4.76 -14.59
CA ILE A 140 -9.86 3.83 -15.12
C ILE A 140 -10.51 2.46 -15.33
N GLY A 141 -11.20 1.92 -14.32
CA GLY A 141 -11.85 0.61 -14.38
C GLY A 141 -12.88 0.50 -15.50
N VAL A 142 -13.78 1.49 -15.60
CA VAL A 142 -14.80 1.54 -16.67
C VAL A 142 -14.18 1.67 -18.06
N SER A 143 -13.20 2.55 -18.21
CA SER A 143 -12.50 2.78 -19.49
C SER A 143 -11.79 1.51 -19.96
N LEU A 144 -11.11 0.79 -19.05
CA LEU A 144 -10.45 -0.48 -19.37
C LEU A 144 -11.47 -1.58 -19.72
N ALA A 145 -12.60 -1.65 -19.01
CA ALA A 145 -13.65 -2.60 -19.31
C ALA A 145 -14.22 -2.37 -20.73
N ILE A 146 -14.51 -1.11 -21.09
CA ILE A 146 -14.97 -0.74 -22.43
C ILE A 146 -13.90 -1.07 -23.48
N PHE A 147 -12.65 -0.76 -23.21
CA PHE A 147 -11.53 -1.06 -24.09
C PHE A 147 -11.40 -2.57 -24.36
N PHE A 148 -11.40 -3.40 -23.31
CA PHE A 148 -11.31 -4.86 -23.47
C PHE A 148 -12.50 -5.43 -24.22
N ALA A 149 -13.73 -4.96 -23.93
CA ALA A 149 -14.92 -5.35 -24.67
C ALA A 149 -14.84 -4.96 -26.15
N GLY A 150 -14.35 -3.74 -26.44
CA GLY A 150 -14.20 -3.24 -27.81
C GLY A 150 -13.22 -4.03 -28.68
N ILE A 151 -12.19 -4.63 -28.08
CA ILE A 151 -11.21 -5.48 -28.77
C ILE A 151 -11.51 -6.98 -28.62
N GLY A 152 -12.67 -7.35 -28.03
CA GLY A 152 -13.11 -8.74 -27.93
C GLY A 152 -12.36 -9.57 -26.89
N ILE A 153 -11.65 -8.96 -25.93
CA ILE A 153 -11.00 -9.69 -24.83
C ILE A 153 -12.01 -9.96 -23.72
N GLN A 154 -12.20 -11.24 -23.38
CA GLN A 154 -13.06 -11.63 -22.27
C GLN A 154 -12.46 -11.19 -20.94
N LEU A 155 -13.32 -10.59 -20.09
CA LEU A 155 -12.93 -10.16 -18.75
C LEU A 155 -12.56 -11.36 -17.87
N GLY A 156 -11.48 -11.22 -17.09
CA GLY A 156 -10.95 -12.31 -16.26
C GLY A 156 -9.62 -11.96 -15.58
N LEU A 157 -8.88 -12.96 -15.14
CA LEU A 157 -7.58 -12.73 -14.47
C LEU A 157 -6.58 -11.96 -15.33
N PHE A 158 -6.59 -12.17 -16.66
CA PHE A 158 -5.69 -11.48 -17.58
C PHE A 158 -6.00 -9.98 -17.69
N THR A 159 -7.28 -9.61 -17.77
CA THR A 159 -7.68 -8.19 -17.80
C THR A 159 -7.42 -7.49 -16.47
N ILE A 160 -7.62 -8.18 -15.33
CA ILE A 160 -7.24 -7.67 -14.02
C ILE A 160 -5.72 -7.46 -13.95
N TYR A 161 -4.92 -8.42 -14.41
CA TYR A 161 -3.47 -8.31 -14.43
C TYR A 161 -2.98 -7.09 -15.24
N ILE A 162 -3.52 -6.87 -16.44
CA ILE A 162 -3.16 -5.70 -17.26
C ILE A 162 -3.58 -4.41 -16.56
N ALA A 163 -4.79 -4.34 -16.03
CA ALA A 163 -5.32 -3.17 -15.36
C ALA A 163 -4.46 -2.80 -14.14
N HIS A 164 -4.15 -3.76 -13.27
CA HIS A 164 -3.30 -3.53 -12.10
C HIS A 164 -1.86 -3.17 -12.49
N THR A 165 -1.31 -3.80 -13.54
CA THR A 165 0.01 -3.43 -14.06
C THR A 165 0.04 -1.97 -14.49
N THR A 166 -0.93 -1.57 -15.31
CA THR A 166 -1.04 -0.20 -15.84
C THR A 166 -1.19 0.83 -14.72
N PHE A 167 -2.03 0.53 -13.74
CA PHE A 167 -2.25 1.40 -12.58
C PHE A 167 -1.01 1.51 -11.68
N ASN A 168 -0.26 0.43 -11.50
CA ASN A 168 0.89 0.37 -10.60
C ASN A 168 2.18 1.00 -11.17
N ILE A 169 2.34 1.07 -12.50
CA ILE A 169 3.54 1.64 -13.15
C ILE A 169 3.88 3.04 -12.61
N PRO A 170 2.95 4.01 -12.53
CA PRO A 170 3.22 5.35 -12.01
C PRO A 170 3.80 5.37 -10.59
N PHE A 171 3.30 4.51 -9.71
CA PHE A 171 3.76 4.45 -8.33
C PHE A 171 5.19 3.96 -8.23
N VAL A 172 5.53 2.91 -8.99
CA VAL A 172 6.91 2.42 -9.06
C VAL A 172 7.83 3.47 -9.69
N PHE A 173 7.40 4.08 -10.80
CA PHE A 173 8.12 5.15 -11.46
C PHE A 173 8.45 6.29 -10.48
N LEU A 174 7.47 6.74 -9.70
CA LEU A 174 7.65 7.81 -8.70
C LEU A 174 8.68 7.42 -7.63
N MET A 175 8.59 6.21 -7.08
CA MET A 175 9.50 5.74 -6.02
C MET A 175 10.94 5.63 -6.51
N VAL A 176 11.13 5.20 -7.75
CA VAL A 176 12.47 5.11 -8.36
C VAL A 176 12.98 6.49 -8.74
N MET A 177 12.13 7.37 -9.29
CA MET A 177 12.49 8.76 -9.61
C MET A 177 12.94 9.53 -8.36
N ALA A 178 12.18 9.44 -7.26
CA ALA A 178 12.55 10.08 -6.00
C ALA A 178 13.94 9.63 -5.54
N ARG A 179 14.29 8.35 -5.73
CA ARG A 179 15.62 7.84 -5.38
C ARG A 179 16.70 8.34 -6.34
N LEU A 180 16.38 8.49 -7.64
CA LEU A 180 17.31 9.04 -8.63
C LEU A 180 17.56 10.55 -8.44
N GLU A 181 16.59 11.29 -7.91
CA GLU A 181 16.76 12.72 -7.58
C GLU A 181 17.69 12.97 -6.38
N GLU A 182 17.77 12.00 -5.45
CA GLU A 182 18.73 12.03 -4.33
C GLU A 182 20.15 11.61 -4.74
N PHE A 183 20.31 11.10 -5.97
CA PHE A 183 21.55 10.49 -6.44
C PHE A 183 22.52 11.53 -7.00
N ASP A 184 23.79 11.44 -6.57
CA ASP A 184 24.86 12.23 -7.16
C ASP A 184 25.32 11.63 -8.49
N PHE A 185 24.97 12.29 -9.58
CA PHE A 185 25.34 11.87 -10.94
C PHE A 185 26.84 11.85 -11.20
N SER A 186 27.67 12.48 -10.36
CA SER A 186 29.14 12.41 -10.46
C SER A 186 29.67 10.97 -10.36
N ILE A 187 28.94 10.08 -9.68
CA ILE A 187 29.30 8.65 -9.58
C ILE A 187 29.20 7.96 -10.96
N ILE A 188 28.25 8.36 -11.79
CA ILE A 188 28.12 7.84 -13.17
C ILE A 188 29.28 8.34 -14.04
N GLU A 189 29.65 9.62 -13.91
CA GLU A 189 30.79 10.21 -14.61
C GLU A 189 32.09 9.52 -14.18
N ALA A 190 32.31 9.32 -12.88
CA ALA A 190 33.48 8.59 -12.37
C ALA A 190 33.54 7.13 -12.87
N ALA A 191 32.38 6.45 -12.98
CA ALA A 191 32.35 5.11 -13.55
C ALA A 191 32.75 5.11 -15.04
N ALA A 192 32.32 6.11 -15.80
CA ALA A 192 32.71 6.28 -17.21
C ALA A 192 34.22 6.59 -17.35
N ASP A 193 34.77 7.43 -16.49
CA ASP A 193 36.21 7.75 -16.46
C ASP A 193 37.08 6.51 -16.14
N LEU A 194 36.54 5.58 -15.37
CA LEU A 194 37.17 4.28 -15.09
C LEU A 194 36.96 3.25 -16.23
N GLY A 195 36.38 3.66 -17.37
CA GLY A 195 36.17 2.83 -18.55
C GLY A 195 34.98 1.90 -18.48
N ALA A 196 34.01 2.13 -17.58
CA ALA A 196 32.79 1.33 -17.50
C ALA A 196 31.89 1.63 -18.71
N THR A 197 31.38 0.57 -19.35
CA THR A 197 30.35 0.71 -20.41
C THR A 197 29.01 1.12 -19.78
N GLU A 198 28.11 1.71 -20.58
CA GLU A 198 26.75 2.09 -20.13
C GLU A 198 26.02 0.92 -19.42
N ARG A 199 26.12 -0.29 -19.99
CA ARG A 199 25.54 -1.50 -19.39
C ARG A 199 26.17 -1.83 -18.02
N GLN A 200 27.49 -1.69 -17.89
CA GLN A 200 28.18 -1.92 -16.61
C GLN A 200 27.79 -0.87 -15.59
N THR A 201 27.70 0.38 -15.96
CA THR A 201 27.24 1.48 -15.11
C THR A 201 25.79 1.25 -14.66
N LEU A 202 24.89 0.85 -15.57
CA LEU A 202 23.52 0.53 -15.25
C LEU A 202 23.41 -0.60 -14.21
N LEU A 203 24.06 -1.74 -14.50
CA LEU A 203 23.89 -2.96 -13.69
C LEU A 203 24.68 -2.94 -12.37
N LYS A 204 25.87 -2.29 -12.36
CA LYS A 204 26.79 -2.33 -11.20
C LYS A 204 26.74 -1.08 -10.33
N VAL A 205 26.21 0.03 -10.86
CA VAL A 205 26.15 1.31 -10.15
C VAL A 205 24.70 1.75 -9.95
N THR A 206 23.97 2.03 -11.02
CA THR A 206 22.65 2.67 -10.94
C THR A 206 21.59 1.74 -10.31
N LEU A 207 21.44 0.52 -10.82
CA LEU A 207 20.44 -0.42 -10.25
C LEU A 207 20.68 -0.73 -8.77
N PRO A 208 21.90 -1.02 -8.29
CA PRO A 208 22.15 -1.20 -6.87
C PRO A 208 21.80 0.02 -6.00
N ILE A 209 22.11 1.22 -6.49
CA ILE A 209 21.80 2.46 -5.77
C ILE A 209 20.31 2.75 -5.76
N CYS A 210 19.60 2.43 -6.84
CA CYS A 210 18.14 2.57 -6.92
C CYS A 210 17.38 1.44 -6.19
N MET A 211 18.06 0.37 -5.77
CA MET A 211 17.42 -0.81 -5.18
C MET A 211 16.44 -0.48 -4.03
N PRO A 212 16.73 0.42 -3.08
CA PRO A 212 15.76 0.80 -2.06
C PRO A 212 14.47 1.40 -2.64
N GLY A 213 14.56 2.24 -3.67
CA GLY A 213 13.42 2.80 -4.38
C GLY A 213 12.64 1.74 -5.18
N ILE A 214 13.35 0.82 -5.84
CA ILE A 214 12.76 -0.29 -6.59
C ILE A 214 11.97 -1.22 -5.66
N ILE A 215 12.57 -1.60 -4.51
CA ILE A 215 11.91 -2.45 -3.50
C ILE A 215 10.69 -1.73 -2.92
N SER A 216 10.81 -0.44 -2.59
CA SER A 216 9.68 0.35 -2.09
C SER A 216 8.55 0.43 -3.11
N GLY A 217 8.86 0.69 -4.38
CA GLY A 217 7.90 0.70 -5.47
C GLY A 217 7.20 -0.66 -5.66
N PHE A 218 7.98 -1.74 -5.63
CA PHE A 218 7.44 -3.11 -5.71
C PHE A 218 6.47 -3.44 -4.57
N LEU A 219 6.86 -3.12 -3.32
CA LEU A 219 5.99 -3.36 -2.16
C LEU A 219 4.73 -2.50 -2.19
N THR A 220 4.84 -1.24 -2.64
CA THR A 220 3.69 -0.37 -2.85
C THR A 220 2.74 -0.94 -3.89
N ALA A 221 3.27 -1.41 -5.04
CA ALA A 221 2.48 -2.02 -6.11
C ALA A 221 1.75 -3.29 -5.64
N ILE A 222 2.39 -4.15 -4.82
CA ILE A 222 1.72 -5.31 -4.20
C ILE A 222 0.56 -4.85 -3.32
N THR A 223 0.81 -3.87 -2.44
CA THR A 223 -0.20 -3.39 -1.49
C THR A 223 -1.41 -2.82 -2.23
N LEU A 224 -1.18 -1.91 -3.18
CA LEU A 224 -2.24 -1.31 -4.01
C LEU A 224 -3.04 -2.38 -4.77
N SER A 225 -2.37 -3.38 -5.32
CA SER A 225 -3.04 -4.46 -6.04
C SER A 225 -3.86 -5.38 -5.12
N LEU A 226 -3.42 -5.62 -3.88
CA LEU A 226 -4.15 -6.46 -2.92
C LEU A 226 -5.41 -5.78 -2.38
N GLU A 227 -5.39 -4.47 -2.22
CA GLU A 227 -6.51 -3.69 -1.68
C GLU A 227 -7.48 -3.19 -2.76
N ASP A 228 -7.09 -3.28 -4.05
CA ASP A 228 -7.93 -2.78 -5.13
C ASP A 228 -9.25 -3.56 -5.22
N PHE A 229 -10.32 -2.80 -5.11
CA PHE A 229 -11.68 -3.27 -5.36
C PHE A 229 -12.23 -2.66 -6.65
N VAL A 230 -12.01 -1.36 -6.86
CA VAL A 230 -12.76 -0.57 -7.84
C VAL A 230 -12.41 -1.00 -9.26
N ILE A 231 -11.12 -0.98 -9.61
CA ILE A 231 -10.67 -1.37 -10.96
C ILE A 231 -11.03 -2.84 -11.21
N THR A 232 -10.70 -3.71 -10.24
CA THR A 232 -10.99 -5.14 -10.36
C THR A 232 -12.47 -5.42 -10.59
N PHE A 233 -13.38 -4.72 -9.91
CA PHE A 233 -14.81 -4.91 -10.04
C PHE A 233 -15.29 -4.75 -11.49
N PHE A 234 -14.75 -3.79 -12.22
CA PHE A 234 -15.13 -3.52 -13.61
C PHE A 234 -14.46 -4.45 -14.64
N VAL A 235 -13.25 -4.93 -14.36
CA VAL A 235 -12.48 -5.74 -15.31
C VAL A 235 -12.43 -7.22 -14.97
N SER A 236 -13.13 -7.67 -13.90
CA SER A 236 -13.24 -9.07 -13.53
C SER A 236 -14.32 -9.79 -14.33
N GLY A 237 -14.11 -11.09 -14.55
CA GLY A 237 -15.06 -11.98 -15.19
C GLY A 237 -15.41 -13.20 -14.34
N PRO A 238 -16.19 -14.15 -14.85
CA PRO A 238 -16.53 -15.37 -14.13
C PRO A 238 -15.30 -16.12 -13.62
N GLY A 239 -15.28 -16.47 -12.31
CA GLY A 239 -14.19 -17.22 -11.69
C GLY A 239 -12.92 -16.42 -11.38
N SER A 240 -12.83 -15.14 -11.73
CA SER A 240 -11.65 -14.30 -11.52
C SER A 240 -11.75 -13.35 -10.33
N SER A 241 -12.72 -13.59 -9.44
CA SER A 241 -12.91 -12.74 -8.26
C SER A 241 -11.65 -12.67 -7.40
N THR A 242 -11.23 -11.46 -7.05
CA THR A 242 -10.21 -11.19 -6.04
C THR A 242 -10.84 -11.10 -4.66
N LEU A 243 -10.02 -11.03 -3.62
CA LEU A 243 -10.50 -11.02 -2.25
C LEU A 243 -11.41 -9.83 -1.92
N PRO A 244 -11.08 -8.56 -2.30
CA PRO A 244 -12.00 -7.43 -2.10
C PRO A 244 -13.34 -7.61 -2.82
N VAL A 245 -13.33 -8.08 -4.06
CA VAL A 245 -14.55 -8.33 -4.84
C VAL A 245 -15.36 -9.49 -4.24
N PHE A 246 -14.71 -10.53 -3.74
CA PHE A 246 -15.36 -11.62 -3.02
C PHE A 246 -16.07 -11.12 -1.76
N ILE A 247 -15.40 -10.31 -0.93
CA ILE A 247 -15.95 -9.72 0.29
C ILE A 247 -17.19 -8.88 -0.06
N TYR A 248 -17.07 -7.97 -1.03
CA TYR A 248 -18.17 -7.13 -1.48
C TYR A 248 -19.38 -7.97 -1.96
N SER A 249 -19.12 -8.97 -2.81
CA SER A 249 -20.19 -9.84 -3.32
C SER A 249 -20.85 -10.70 -2.22
N ALA A 250 -20.09 -11.06 -1.18
CA ALA A 250 -20.62 -11.79 -0.04
C ALA A 250 -21.50 -10.90 0.86
N ILE A 251 -21.12 -9.64 1.05
CA ILE A 251 -21.93 -8.65 1.79
C ILE A 251 -23.24 -8.37 1.04
N THR A 252 -23.15 -8.10 -0.25
CA THR A 252 -24.30 -7.70 -1.08
C THR A 252 -25.32 -8.85 -1.21
N ARG A 253 -24.84 -10.08 -1.44
CA ARG A 253 -25.74 -11.26 -1.58
C ARG A 253 -26.44 -11.65 -0.28
N LYS A 254 -25.82 -11.40 0.89
CA LYS A 254 -26.38 -11.78 2.20
C LYS A 254 -27.10 -10.64 2.90
N GLY A 255 -27.22 -9.49 2.26
CA GLY A 255 -27.91 -8.33 2.82
C GLY A 255 -27.20 -7.67 4.01
N GLY A 256 -25.88 -7.83 4.13
CA GLY A 256 -25.11 -7.18 5.16
C GLY A 256 -23.86 -7.95 5.62
N ILE A 257 -23.18 -7.38 6.61
CA ILE A 257 -21.99 -7.98 7.23
C ILE A 257 -22.41 -9.21 8.02
N THR A 258 -21.77 -10.34 7.76
CA THR A 258 -21.97 -11.59 8.51
C THR A 258 -20.76 -11.87 9.41
N PRO A 259 -20.90 -12.64 10.50
CA PRO A 259 -19.76 -12.99 11.34
C PRO A 259 -18.65 -13.74 10.60
N LEU A 260 -18.97 -14.43 9.50
CA LEU A 260 -17.97 -15.04 8.61
C LEU A 260 -17.06 -13.99 7.99
N ILE A 261 -17.63 -12.88 7.47
CA ILE A 261 -16.86 -11.78 6.90
C ILE A 261 -16.08 -11.06 8.00
N SER A 262 -16.68 -10.89 9.19
CA SER A 262 -16.00 -10.32 10.34
C SER A 262 -14.79 -11.17 10.77
N ALA A 263 -14.95 -12.50 10.83
CA ALA A 263 -13.85 -13.42 11.12
C ALA A 263 -12.74 -13.36 10.05
N LEU A 264 -13.13 -13.27 8.77
CA LEU A 264 -12.17 -13.06 7.66
C LEU A 264 -11.38 -11.77 7.85
N SER A 265 -12.07 -10.66 8.16
CA SER A 265 -11.41 -9.36 8.37
C SER A 265 -10.44 -9.40 9.56
N VAL A 266 -10.79 -10.10 10.65
CA VAL A 266 -9.87 -10.31 11.80
C VAL A 266 -8.63 -11.08 11.37
N VAL A 267 -8.78 -12.18 10.63
CA VAL A 267 -7.64 -12.96 10.13
C VAL A 267 -6.76 -12.11 9.20
N MET A 268 -7.37 -11.30 8.34
CA MET A 268 -6.64 -10.39 7.46
C MET A 268 -5.86 -9.32 8.23
N ILE A 269 -6.49 -8.67 9.22
CA ILE A 269 -5.82 -7.67 10.06
C ILE A 269 -4.61 -8.30 10.78
N LEU A 270 -4.81 -9.47 11.40
CA LEU A 270 -3.72 -10.18 12.08
C LEU A 270 -2.61 -10.59 11.10
N GLY A 271 -2.99 -11.11 9.93
CA GLY A 271 -2.04 -11.46 8.86
C GLY A 271 -1.22 -10.26 8.40
N THR A 272 -1.86 -9.11 8.17
CA THR A 272 -1.18 -7.87 7.79
C THR A 272 -0.23 -7.38 8.88
N VAL A 273 -0.65 -7.40 10.15
CA VAL A 273 0.21 -7.00 11.27
C VAL A 273 1.44 -7.91 11.37
N VAL A 274 1.25 -9.23 11.27
CA VAL A 274 2.36 -10.20 11.27
C VAL A 274 3.30 -9.95 10.08
N LEU A 275 2.76 -9.75 8.89
CA LEU A 275 3.53 -9.45 7.68
C LEU A 275 4.35 -8.16 7.86
N CYS A 276 3.74 -7.09 8.37
CA CYS A 276 4.44 -5.82 8.65
C CYS A 276 5.59 -6.00 9.65
N ILE A 277 5.39 -6.80 10.70
CA ILE A 277 6.45 -7.10 11.69
C ILE A 277 7.61 -7.85 11.03
N LEU A 278 7.31 -8.84 10.19
CA LEU A 278 8.31 -9.63 9.47
C LEU A 278 9.07 -8.78 8.45
N LEU A 279 8.36 -7.99 7.64
CA LEU A 279 8.96 -7.08 6.66
C LEU A 279 9.84 -6.01 7.32
N ARG A 280 9.41 -5.46 8.47
CA ARG A 280 10.25 -4.50 9.22
C ARG A 280 11.59 -5.09 9.64
N LYS A 281 11.64 -6.36 10.06
CA LYS A 281 12.88 -7.06 10.39
C LYS A 281 13.75 -7.25 9.14
N PHE A 282 13.14 -7.65 8.04
CA PHE A 282 13.84 -7.85 6.77
C PHE A 282 14.42 -6.56 6.19
N LEU A 283 13.64 -5.47 6.18
CA LEU A 283 14.10 -4.15 5.72
C LEU A 283 15.24 -3.59 6.59
N LYS A 284 15.20 -3.79 7.92
CA LYS A 284 16.31 -3.41 8.79
C LYS A 284 17.60 -4.19 8.48
N TYR A 285 17.48 -5.46 8.13
CA TYR A 285 18.62 -6.29 7.75
C TYR A 285 19.26 -5.81 6.43
N ILE A 286 18.43 -5.41 5.44
CA ILE A 286 18.91 -4.87 4.16
C ILE A 286 19.54 -3.48 4.34
N ALA A 287 18.94 -2.61 5.16
CA ALA A 287 19.44 -1.26 5.41
C ALA A 287 20.73 -1.21 6.28
N ALA A 288 21.07 -2.33 6.93
CA ALA A 288 22.28 -2.44 7.75
C ALA A 288 23.49 -3.00 6.98
N LYS A 289 23.29 -3.40 5.71
CA LYS A 289 24.36 -3.79 4.77
C LYS A 289 24.66 -2.64 3.80
#